data_5f7ec92917afee7b1f8cea8ff5cf3d05
#
_entry.id   5f7ec92917afee7b1f8cea8ff5cf3d05
#
_cell.length_a   1.000
_cell.length_b   1.000
_cell.length_c   1.000
_cell.angle_alpha   90.00
_cell.angle_beta   90.00
_cell.angle_gamma   90.00
#
_symmetry.space_group_name_H-M   'P 1'
#
loop_
_entity.id
_entity.type
_entity.pdbx_description
1 polymer ?
#
loop_
_entity_poly.entity_id
_entity_poly.type
_entity_poly.pdbx_seq_one_letter_code
_entity_poly.pdbx_strand_id
1 'polypeptide(L)'
;MNWISEWALPKIQTWLGRKEVPDNLWHQCPACNQMIFHKDLERSLHVCPHCGHHMRIAASQRIQYTLDEGFQRIELPRAPADPLRFRDQRRYADRLKEAQAKAGMDDAVVVAHGAIDGHRAVVAAFEFGFMGGSMGAGVGEAIVTAAKLAVLQDAPLIVFTASGGARMQEGAVSLMQMPRTVIATQMVKEAGLPFIVVMADPTTGGVTASFAMLGDIHIAEPNALIGFAGARVIEQTVREKLPEGFQRAEYLLEHGILDMVVHRGEMRASLARVISLLRDKRPAEPAEAAEEPAAPPAANA
;
A
#
# COMPACT_ATOMS: atom_id res chain seq x y z
N MET A 1 -60.02 10.77 12.78
CA MET A 1 -59.19 10.58 11.57
C MET A 1 -58.10 11.63 11.58
N ASN A 2 -56.85 11.21 11.91
CA ASN A 2 -55.70 12.12 12.08
C ASN A 2 -54.91 12.17 10.75
N TRP A 3 -55.31 13.09 9.86
CA TRP A 3 -54.62 13.32 8.59
C TRP A 3 -53.14 13.75 8.74
N ILE A 4 -52.78 14.25 9.93
CA ILE A 4 -51.39 14.62 10.29
C ILE A 4 -50.49 13.38 10.36
N SER A 5 -50.99 12.21 10.78
CA SER A 5 -50.21 10.99 10.91
C SER A 5 -49.94 10.28 9.56
N GLU A 6 -50.81 10.52 8.55
CA GLU A 6 -50.64 9.86 7.25
C GLU A 6 -49.89 10.71 6.22
N TRP A 7 -49.89 12.03 6.36
CA TRP A 7 -49.35 12.95 5.35
C TRP A 7 -48.12 13.74 5.78
N ALA A 8 -48.00 14.11 7.02
CA ALA A 8 -46.91 14.95 7.52
C ALA A 8 -45.73 14.13 8.10
N LEU A 9 -45.98 13.03 8.80
CA LEU A 9 -44.95 12.18 9.39
C LEU A 9 -43.98 11.53 8.37
N PRO A 10 -44.42 11.02 7.21
CA PRO A 10 -43.51 10.47 6.22
C PRO A 10 -42.60 11.54 5.56
N LYS A 11 -43.11 12.77 5.38
CA LYS A 11 -42.34 13.88 4.79
C LYS A 11 -41.35 14.50 5.75
N ILE A 12 -41.63 14.51 7.05
CA ILE A 12 -40.71 14.98 8.09
C ILE A 12 -39.57 13.99 8.28
N GLN A 13 -39.83 12.67 8.18
CA GLN A 13 -38.79 11.63 8.24
C GLN A 13 -37.84 11.64 7.04
N THR A 14 -38.29 12.06 5.86
CA THR A 14 -37.45 12.24 4.67
C THR A 14 -36.66 13.55 4.70
N TRP A 15 -37.10 14.56 5.45
CA TRP A 15 -36.40 15.85 5.55
C TRP A 15 -35.35 15.90 6.66
N LEU A 16 -35.53 15.12 7.73
CA LEU A 16 -34.47 14.79 8.68
C LEU A 16 -33.64 13.69 8.06
N GLY A 17 -32.69 14.07 7.19
CA GLY A 17 -31.73 13.14 6.60
C GLY A 17 -31.23 12.20 7.70
N ARG A 18 -31.63 10.92 7.65
CA ARG A 18 -31.07 9.88 8.49
C ARG A 18 -29.56 9.94 8.24
N LYS A 19 -28.80 10.51 9.16
CA LYS A 19 -27.42 10.13 9.30
C LYS A 19 -27.44 8.62 9.48
N GLU A 20 -26.98 7.88 8.49
CA GLU A 20 -26.75 6.46 8.65
C GLU A 20 -25.85 6.31 9.86
N VAL A 21 -26.44 5.89 10.97
CA VAL A 21 -25.68 5.49 12.14
C VAL A 21 -25.04 4.18 11.76
N PRO A 22 -23.70 4.08 11.72
CA PRO A 22 -23.05 2.83 11.37
C PRO A 22 -23.57 1.71 12.27
N ASP A 23 -23.93 0.58 11.70
CA ASP A 23 -24.47 -0.59 12.43
C ASP A 23 -23.50 -1.10 13.51
N ASN A 24 -22.23 -0.71 13.48
CA ASN A 24 -21.20 -1.02 14.46
C ASN A 24 -20.49 0.26 14.96
N LEU A 25 -21.02 0.82 16.04
CA LEU A 25 -20.39 1.96 16.73
C LEU A 25 -19.08 1.58 17.45
N TRP A 26 -18.84 0.29 17.67
CA TRP A 26 -17.72 -0.23 18.41
C TRP A 26 -16.97 -1.30 17.63
N HIS A 27 -15.65 -1.22 17.63
CA HIS A 27 -14.75 -2.19 17.04
C HIS A 27 -13.92 -2.85 18.12
N GLN A 28 -13.77 -4.16 18.05
CA GLN A 28 -12.88 -4.89 18.94
C GLN A 28 -11.48 -4.98 18.33
N CYS A 29 -10.47 -4.59 19.09
CA CYS A 29 -9.08 -4.77 18.66
C CYS A 29 -8.71 -6.26 18.65
N PRO A 30 -8.21 -6.82 17.55
CA PRO A 30 -7.86 -8.25 17.49
C PRO A 30 -6.61 -8.60 18.31
N ALA A 31 -5.80 -7.63 18.70
CA ALA A 31 -4.57 -7.86 19.48
C ALA A 31 -4.81 -7.80 20.99
N CYS A 32 -5.53 -6.78 21.49
CA CYS A 32 -5.74 -6.60 22.94
C CYS A 32 -7.20 -6.83 23.38
N ASN A 33 -8.10 -7.16 22.46
CA ASN A 33 -9.53 -7.40 22.69
C ASN A 33 -10.32 -6.22 23.30
N GLN A 34 -9.72 -5.04 23.43
CA GLN A 34 -10.40 -3.84 23.90
C GLN A 34 -11.37 -3.30 22.85
N MET A 35 -12.50 -2.78 23.34
CA MET A 35 -13.50 -2.13 22.49
C MET A 35 -13.09 -0.68 22.20
N ILE A 36 -13.17 -0.27 20.95
CA ILE A 36 -12.77 1.06 20.46
C ILE A 36 -13.98 1.70 19.83
N PHE A 37 -14.29 2.94 20.18
CA PHE A 37 -15.35 3.67 19.52
C PHE A 37 -14.96 4.04 18.09
N HIS A 38 -15.88 3.89 17.15
CA HIS A 38 -15.63 4.09 15.71
C HIS A 38 -14.90 5.42 15.39
N LYS A 39 -15.39 6.54 15.97
CA LYS A 39 -14.75 7.84 15.72
C LYS A 39 -13.34 7.97 16.27
N ASP A 40 -13.04 7.30 17.37
CA ASP A 40 -11.70 7.32 17.95
C ASP A 40 -10.76 6.46 17.10
N LEU A 41 -11.27 5.37 16.54
CA LEU A 41 -10.53 4.53 15.60
C LEU A 41 -10.23 5.29 14.30
N GLU A 42 -11.17 6.04 13.77
CA GLU A 42 -10.93 6.91 12.59
C GLU A 42 -9.88 7.99 12.87
N ARG A 43 -9.98 8.67 14.02
CA ARG A 43 -9.00 9.70 14.42
C ARG A 43 -7.59 9.15 14.59
N SER A 44 -7.46 7.92 15.06
CA SER A 44 -6.17 7.22 15.19
C SER A 44 -5.72 6.53 13.89
N LEU A 45 -6.36 6.81 12.75
CA LEU A 45 -6.07 6.19 11.46
C LEU A 45 -6.14 4.65 11.53
N HIS A 46 -7.10 4.10 12.26
CA HIS A 46 -7.25 2.67 12.52
C HIS A 46 -6.05 2.01 13.24
N VAL A 47 -5.36 2.77 14.07
CA VAL A 47 -4.40 2.24 15.04
C VAL A 47 -5.08 2.15 16.40
N CYS A 48 -4.97 1.02 17.07
CA CYS A 48 -5.59 0.83 18.38
C CYS A 48 -5.00 1.79 19.42
N PRO A 49 -5.80 2.65 20.06
CA PRO A 49 -5.29 3.59 21.04
C PRO A 49 -4.81 2.92 22.35
N HIS A 50 -5.19 1.65 22.57
CA HIS A 50 -4.83 0.92 23.79
C HIS A 50 -3.50 0.17 23.67
N CYS A 51 -3.21 -0.43 22.51
CA CYS A 51 -2.03 -1.28 22.35
C CYS A 51 -1.16 -0.94 21.13
N GLY A 52 -1.51 0.09 20.35
CA GLY A 52 -0.75 0.47 19.17
C GLY A 52 -0.89 -0.47 17.96
N HIS A 53 -1.76 -1.50 18.03
CA HIS A 53 -1.94 -2.43 16.93
C HIS A 53 -2.50 -1.73 15.69
N HIS A 54 -1.81 -1.86 14.55
CA HIS A 54 -2.24 -1.35 13.26
C HIS A 54 -3.31 -2.26 12.65
N MET A 55 -4.58 -1.87 12.75
CA MET A 55 -5.68 -2.61 12.15
C MET A 55 -5.67 -2.43 10.62
N ARG A 56 -6.22 -3.40 9.90
CA ARG A 56 -6.36 -3.31 8.44
C ARG A 56 -7.28 -2.17 8.06
N ILE A 57 -6.92 -1.46 6.99
CA ILE A 57 -7.71 -0.39 6.40
C ILE A 57 -7.95 -0.67 4.92
N ALA A 58 -9.03 -0.12 4.38
CA ALA A 58 -9.34 -0.21 2.96
C ALA A 58 -8.29 0.54 2.11
N ALA A 59 -8.07 0.07 0.88
CA ALA A 59 -7.16 0.72 -0.06
C ALA A 59 -7.54 2.19 -0.31
N SER A 60 -8.83 2.49 -0.40
CA SER A 60 -9.32 3.87 -0.56
C SER A 60 -8.98 4.77 0.62
N GLN A 61 -9.09 4.26 1.85
CA GLN A 61 -8.67 5.00 3.06
C GLN A 61 -7.16 5.22 3.08
N ARG A 62 -6.37 4.22 2.65
CA ARG A 62 -4.91 4.34 2.52
C ARG A 62 -4.53 5.50 1.60
N ILE A 63 -5.17 5.59 0.43
CA ILE A 63 -4.98 6.69 -0.52
C ILE A 63 -5.34 8.05 0.13
N GLN A 64 -6.50 8.15 0.80
CA GLN A 64 -6.95 9.38 1.47
C GLN A 64 -6.01 9.85 2.58
N TYR A 65 -5.41 8.90 3.33
CA TYR A 65 -4.47 9.23 4.41
C TYR A 65 -3.07 9.63 3.88
N THR A 66 -2.79 9.30 2.63
CA THR A 66 -1.46 9.50 2.03
C THR A 66 -1.42 10.73 1.13
N LEU A 67 -2.38 10.88 0.23
CA LEU A 67 -2.40 11.98 -0.74
C LEU A 67 -3.10 13.22 -0.20
N ASP A 68 -2.69 14.37 -0.73
CA ASP A 68 -3.33 15.65 -0.53
C ASP A 68 -4.75 15.65 -1.12
N GLU A 69 -5.59 16.60 -0.68
CA GLU A 69 -6.92 16.78 -1.27
C GLU A 69 -6.83 17.05 -2.78
N GLY A 70 -7.82 16.55 -3.51
CA GLY A 70 -7.88 16.73 -4.98
C GLY A 70 -7.14 15.67 -5.79
N PHE A 71 -6.63 14.61 -5.16
CA PHE A 71 -6.07 13.47 -5.89
C PHE A 71 -7.09 12.82 -6.84
N GLN A 72 -6.60 12.17 -7.89
CA GLN A 72 -7.44 11.50 -8.88
C GLN A 72 -7.19 10.00 -8.86
N ARG A 73 -8.27 9.21 -8.77
CA ARG A 73 -8.21 7.76 -8.96
C ARG A 73 -8.15 7.45 -10.45
N ILE A 74 -7.40 6.41 -10.78
CA ILE A 74 -7.25 5.94 -12.16
C ILE A 74 -8.21 4.78 -12.41
N GLU A 75 -8.93 4.84 -13.51
CA GLU A 75 -9.65 3.68 -14.03
C GLU A 75 -8.64 2.68 -14.60
N LEU A 76 -8.67 1.47 -14.07
CA LEU A 76 -7.72 0.43 -14.44
C LEU A 76 -8.26 -0.43 -15.60
N PRO A 77 -7.40 -0.88 -16.51
CA PRO A 77 -7.81 -1.83 -17.54
C PRO A 77 -8.32 -3.12 -16.90
N ARG A 78 -9.44 -3.63 -17.41
CA ARG A 78 -10.02 -4.89 -16.93
C ARG A 78 -9.19 -6.07 -17.42
N ALA A 79 -8.79 -6.90 -16.47
CA ALA A 79 -8.17 -8.19 -16.78
C ALA A 79 -9.23 -9.23 -17.18
N PRO A 80 -8.85 -10.24 -18.00
CA PRO A 80 -9.74 -11.35 -18.31
C PRO A 80 -10.21 -12.05 -17.04
N ALA A 81 -11.53 -12.18 -16.86
CA ALA A 81 -12.10 -12.91 -15.73
C ALA A 81 -11.98 -14.42 -15.97
N ASP A 82 -11.35 -15.14 -15.02
CA ASP A 82 -11.26 -16.59 -14.98
C ASP A 82 -10.83 -17.26 -16.31
N PRO A 83 -9.64 -16.94 -16.86
CA PRO A 83 -9.20 -17.50 -18.14
C PRO A 83 -9.00 -19.02 -18.09
N LEU A 84 -8.79 -19.60 -16.89
CA LEU A 84 -8.57 -21.03 -16.68
C LEU A 84 -9.85 -21.80 -16.36
N ARG A 85 -10.99 -21.12 -16.18
CA ARG A 85 -12.25 -21.71 -15.72
C ARG A 85 -12.06 -22.54 -14.44
N PHE A 86 -11.29 -21.97 -13.51
CA PHE A 86 -10.91 -22.66 -12.27
C PHE A 86 -12.13 -22.96 -11.39
N ARG A 87 -12.15 -24.19 -10.88
CA ARG A 87 -13.15 -24.65 -9.92
C ARG A 87 -12.50 -25.58 -8.89
N ASP A 88 -12.72 -25.26 -7.63
CA ASP A 88 -12.55 -26.18 -6.51
C ASP A 88 -13.93 -26.54 -5.93
N GLN A 89 -14.23 -26.18 -4.69
CA GLN A 89 -15.58 -26.29 -4.10
C GLN A 89 -16.58 -25.30 -4.75
N ARG A 90 -16.07 -24.15 -5.27
CA ARG A 90 -16.85 -23.10 -5.96
C ARG A 90 -16.10 -22.65 -7.20
N ARG A 91 -16.83 -22.15 -8.21
CA ARG A 91 -16.19 -21.55 -9.40
C ARG A 91 -15.49 -20.25 -9.03
N TYR A 92 -14.33 -20.00 -9.58
CA TYR A 92 -13.58 -18.75 -9.37
C TYR A 92 -14.37 -17.53 -9.81
N ALA A 93 -15.05 -17.59 -10.95
CA ALA A 93 -15.90 -16.51 -11.44
C ALA A 93 -16.98 -16.08 -10.42
N ASP A 94 -17.55 -17.00 -9.65
CA ASP A 94 -18.55 -16.67 -8.62
C ASP A 94 -17.89 -16.00 -7.41
N ARG A 95 -16.71 -16.47 -6.98
CA ARG A 95 -15.92 -15.82 -5.92
C ARG A 95 -15.48 -14.42 -6.30
N LEU A 96 -15.06 -14.24 -7.56
CA LEU A 96 -14.63 -12.93 -8.07
C LEU A 96 -15.78 -11.93 -8.02
N LYS A 97 -16.96 -12.30 -8.50
CA LYS A 97 -18.17 -11.46 -8.43
C LYS A 97 -18.55 -11.09 -6.99
N GLU A 98 -18.47 -12.04 -6.07
CA GLU A 98 -18.75 -11.80 -4.66
C GLU A 98 -17.72 -10.83 -4.05
N ALA A 99 -16.43 -11.02 -4.35
CA ALA A 99 -15.36 -10.13 -3.89
C ALA A 99 -15.53 -8.71 -4.46
N GLN A 100 -15.88 -8.59 -5.74
CA GLN A 100 -16.16 -7.31 -6.40
C GLN A 100 -17.35 -6.60 -5.76
N ALA A 101 -18.46 -7.32 -5.53
CA ALA A 101 -19.64 -6.76 -4.88
C ALA A 101 -19.35 -6.30 -3.44
N LYS A 102 -18.58 -7.08 -2.69
CA LYS A 102 -18.22 -6.79 -1.29
C LYS A 102 -17.26 -5.62 -1.17
N ALA A 103 -16.26 -5.56 -2.02
CA ALA A 103 -15.22 -4.53 -1.96
C ALA A 103 -15.57 -3.26 -2.75
N GLY A 104 -16.57 -3.31 -3.63
CA GLY A 104 -16.96 -2.19 -4.50
C GLY A 104 -15.87 -1.82 -5.51
N MET A 105 -15.06 -2.81 -5.94
CA MET A 105 -13.94 -2.59 -6.84
C MET A 105 -13.70 -3.81 -7.74
N ASP A 106 -13.04 -3.62 -8.87
CA ASP A 106 -12.86 -4.66 -9.89
C ASP A 106 -11.79 -5.70 -9.49
N ASP A 107 -10.72 -5.30 -8.79
CA ASP A 107 -9.65 -6.18 -8.28
C ASP A 107 -8.96 -5.57 -7.05
N ALA A 108 -7.97 -6.24 -6.49
CA ALA A 108 -7.38 -5.98 -5.18
C ALA A 108 -6.40 -4.78 -5.12
N VAL A 109 -6.41 -3.86 -6.07
CA VAL A 109 -5.55 -2.67 -6.06
C VAL A 109 -6.31 -1.43 -6.52
N VAL A 110 -6.10 -0.32 -5.83
CA VAL A 110 -6.50 1.02 -6.24
C VAL A 110 -5.25 1.80 -6.64
N VAL A 111 -5.29 2.49 -7.78
CA VAL A 111 -4.24 3.42 -8.20
C VAL A 111 -4.79 4.83 -8.21
N ALA A 112 -4.01 5.76 -7.69
CA ALA A 112 -4.31 7.19 -7.72
C ALA A 112 -3.03 8.01 -7.95
N HIS A 113 -3.19 9.20 -8.44
CA HIS A 113 -2.12 10.19 -8.50
C HIS A 113 -2.54 11.50 -7.85
N GLY A 114 -1.59 12.21 -7.32
CA GLY A 114 -1.81 13.47 -6.61
C GLY A 114 -0.50 14.01 -6.08
N ALA A 115 -0.56 14.64 -4.92
CA ALA A 115 0.65 15.08 -4.22
C ALA A 115 0.66 14.54 -2.77
N ILE A 116 1.84 14.49 -2.19
CA ILE A 116 2.07 14.24 -0.76
C ILE A 116 2.85 15.44 -0.23
N ASP A 117 2.18 16.26 0.55
CA ASP A 117 2.75 17.54 1.04
C ASP A 117 3.35 18.40 -0.10
N GLY A 118 2.58 18.50 -1.20
CA GLY A 118 2.95 19.24 -2.41
C GLY A 118 3.86 18.49 -3.40
N HIS A 119 4.48 17.39 -3.02
CA HIS A 119 5.31 16.57 -3.93
C HIS A 119 4.45 15.61 -4.74
N ARG A 120 4.54 15.68 -6.07
CA ARG A 120 3.81 14.75 -6.95
C ARG A 120 4.13 13.30 -6.61
N ALA A 121 3.13 12.45 -6.66
CA ALA A 121 3.28 11.01 -6.44
C ALA A 121 2.19 10.20 -7.16
N VAL A 122 2.54 9.00 -7.59
CA VAL A 122 1.61 7.95 -7.98
C VAL A 122 1.58 6.91 -6.87
N VAL A 123 0.38 6.59 -6.39
CA VAL A 123 0.19 5.67 -5.27
C VAL A 123 -0.67 4.49 -5.71
N ALA A 124 -0.19 3.28 -5.51
CA ALA A 124 -0.96 2.05 -5.63
C ALA A 124 -1.16 1.45 -4.24
N ALA A 125 -2.40 1.13 -3.88
CA ALA A 125 -2.73 0.56 -2.57
C ALA A 125 -3.50 -0.75 -2.73
N PHE A 126 -3.05 -1.78 -2.02
CA PHE A 126 -3.69 -3.10 -2.01
C PHE A 126 -4.90 -3.13 -1.08
N GLU A 127 -5.94 -3.81 -1.53
CA GLU A 127 -7.16 -4.11 -0.77
C GLU A 127 -7.11 -5.55 -0.27
N PHE A 128 -6.76 -5.72 1.01
CA PHE A 128 -6.69 -7.07 1.58
C PHE A 128 -8.07 -7.74 1.68
N GLY A 129 -9.13 -6.95 1.81
CA GLY A 129 -10.51 -7.44 1.83
C GLY A 129 -10.94 -8.12 0.53
N PHE A 130 -10.25 -7.82 -0.58
CA PHE A 130 -10.47 -8.47 -1.87
C PHE A 130 -9.59 -9.71 -2.00
N MET A 131 -10.15 -10.88 -1.73
CA MET A 131 -9.48 -12.19 -1.85
C MET A 131 -8.09 -12.25 -1.19
N GLY A 132 -7.94 -11.62 0.00
CA GLY A 132 -6.66 -11.56 0.72
C GLY A 132 -5.59 -10.71 0.04
N GLY A 133 -5.98 -9.72 -0.77
CA GLY A 133 -5.03 -8.89 -1.50
C GLY A 133 -4.20 -9.68 -2.53
N SER A 134 -4.65 -10.85 -2.94
CA SER A 134 -3.86 -11.76 -3.77
C SER A 134 -3.61 -11.20 -5.16
N MET A 135 -2.36 -11.38 -5.65
CA MET A 135 -1.90 -10.89 -6.94
C MET A 135 -2.40 -11.81 -8.07
N GLY A 136 -3.43 -11.38 -8.77
CA GLY A 136 -3.91 -11.94 -10.03
C GLY A 136 -3.57 -11.03 -11.21
N ALA A 137 -4.13 -11.35 -12.39
CA ALA A 137 -3.92 -10.59 -13.61
C ALA A 137 -4.31 -9.11 -13.47
N GLY A 138 -5.41 -8.80 -12.77
CA GLY A 138 -5.84 -7.43 -12.52
C GLY A 138 -4.87 -6.63 -11.65
N VAL A 139 -4.32 -7.25 -10.60
CA VAL A 139 -3.29 -6.62 -9.76
C VAL A 139 -2.01 -6.37 -10.56
N GLY A 140 -1.55 -7.35 -11.36
CA GLY A 140 -0.39 -7.17 -12.22
C GLY A 140 -0.57 -6.02 -13.20
N GLU A 141 -1.74 -5.91 -13.82
CA GLU A 141 -2.08 -4.80 -14.71
C GLU A 141 -2.11 -3.46 -13.98
N ALA A 142 -2.65 -3.42 -12.76
CA ALA A 142 -2.68 -2.22 -11.93
C ALA A 142 -1.26 -1.69 -11.63
N ILE A 143 -0.32 -2.58 -11.25
CA ILE A 143 1.08 -2.19 -10.98
C ILE A 143 1.77 -1.69 -12.26
N VAL A 144 1.56 -2.37 -13.40
CA VAL A 144 2.09 -1.91 -14.70
C VAL A 144 1.53 -0.55 -15.07
N THR A 145 0.22 -0.32 -14.89
CA THR A 145 -0.43 0.96 -15.16
C THR A 145 0.10 2.06 -14.23
N ALA A 146 0.28 1.76 -12.94
CA ALA A 146 0.85 2.70 -11.97
C ALA A 146 2.29 3.09 -12.34
N ALA A 147 3.12 2.14 -12.76
CA ALA A 147 4.49 2.41 -13.20
C ALA A 147 4.52 3.30 -14.46
N LYS A 148 3.72 2.99 -15.47
CA LYS A 148 3.59 3.83 -16.67
C LYS A 148 3.13 5.25 -16.34
N LEU A 149 2.17 5.38 -15.42
CA LEU A 149 1.66 6.68 -14.98
C LEU A 149 2.74 7.46 -14.22
N ALA A 150 3.53 6.80 -13.35
CA ALA A 150 4.64 7.43 -12.65
C ALA A 150 5.66 8.01 -13.63
N VAL A 151 6.06 7.24 -14.64
CA VAL A 151 6.97 7.70 -15.71
C VAL A 151 6.36 8.86 -16.48
N LEU A 152 5.08 8.76 -16.89
CA LEU A 152 4.39 9.81 -17.64
C LEU A 152 4.29 11.13 -16.87
N GLN A 153 4.11 11.05 -15.54
CA GLN A 153 3.95 12.22 -14.66
C GLN A 153 5.26 12.74 -14.09
N ASP A 154 6.38 12.11 -14.39
CA ASP A 154 7.68 12.39 -13.76
C ASP A 154 7.54 12.40 -12.21
N ALA A 155 6.96 11.34 -11.65
CA ALA A 155 6.61 11.25 -10.24
C ALA A 155 7.10 9.92 -9.64
N PRO A 156 7.47 9.90 -8.34
CA PRO A 156 7.77 8.65 -7.64
C PRO A 156 6.56 7.70 -7.67
N LEU A 157 6.84 6.40 -7.73
CA LEU A 157 5.85 5.35 -7.52
C LEU A 157 5.91 4.86 -6.07
N ILE A 158 4.79 4.91 -5.38
CA ILE A 158 4.64 4.39 -4.01
C ILE A 158 3.63 3.26 -4.03
N VAL A 159 4.00 2.09 -3.52
CA VAL A 159 3.11 0.94 -3.46
C VAL A 159 2.91 0.49 -2.02
N PHE A 160 1.66 0.62 -1.52
CA PHE A 160 1.26 0.03 -0.26
C PHE A 160 0.82 -1.41 -0.49
N THR A 161 1.57 -2.36 0.03
CA THR A 161 1.26 -3.79 -0.10
C THR A 161 0.51 -4.31 1.12
N ALA A 162 -0.49 -5.15 0.85
CA ALA A 162 -1.20 -5.96 1.85
C ALA A 162 -1.73 -7.21 1.12
N SER A 163 -0.99 -8.33 1.19
CA SER A 163 -1.24 -9.46 0.30
C SER A 163 -0.81 -10.79 0.88
N GLY A 164 -1.62 -11.82 0.65
CA GLY A 164 -1.27 -13.22 0.87
C GLY A 164 -0.42 -13.85 -0.25
N GLY A 165 -0.07 -13.11 -1.30
CA GLY A 165 0.76 -13.60 -2.40
C GLY A 165 0.02 -13.81 -3.73
N ALA A 166 0.47 -14.74 -4.56
CA ALA A 166 -0.12 -15.02 -5.87
C ALA A 166 -1.53 -15.63 -5.74
N ARG A 167 -2.44 -15.23 -6.63
CA ARG A 167 -3.84 -15.70 -6.64
C ARG A 167 -3.93 -17.14 -7.16
N MET A 168 -4.13 -18.08 -6.25
CA MET A 168 -4.14 -19.51 -6.55
C MET A 168 -5.13 -19.88 -7.66
N GLN A 169 -6.30 -19.26 -7.71
CA GLN A 169 -7.36 -19.56 -8.67
C GLN A 169 -6.98 -19.19 -10.11
N GLU A 170 -6.00 -18.33 -10.30
CA GLU A 170 -5.47 -17.96 -11.62
C GLU A 170 -4.23 -18.78 -12.03
N GLY A 171 -3.78 -19.73 -11.19
CA GLY A 171 -2.71 -20.67 -11.51
C GLY A 171 -1.46 -19.99 -12.06
N ALA A 172 -0.97 -20.48 -13.20
CA ALA A 172 0.22 -19.94 -13.88
C ALA A 172 0.05 -18.46 -14.30
N VAL A 173 -1.17 -18.00 -14.58
CA VAL A 173 -1.43 -16.60 -14.95
C VAL A 173 -1.04 -15.66 -13.81
N SER A 174 -1.38 -16.02 -12.56
CA SER A 174 -0.97 -15.23 -11.40
C SER A 174 0.55 -15.26 -11.17
N LEU A 175 1.22 -16.39 -11.41
CA LEU A 175 2.68 -16.47 -11.32
C LEU A 175 3.37 -15.59 -12.38
N MET A 176 2.80 -15.48 -13.59
CA MET A 176 3.32 -14.60 -14.63
C MET A 176 3.16 -13.12 -14.31
N GLN A 177 2.37 -12.74 -13.30
CA GLN A 177 2.35 -11.36 -12.85
C GLN A 177 3.66 -10.97 -12.11
N MET A 178 4.37 -11.92 -11.52
CA MET A 178 5.65 -11.63 -10.87
C MET A 178 6.66 -11.00 -11.86
N PRO A 179 7.06 -11.63 -12.97
CA PRO A 179 7.96 -10.98 -13.92
C PRO A 179 7.38 -9.71 -14.55
N ARG A 180 6.05 -9.62 -14.78
CA ARG A 180 5.42 -8.39 -15.30
C ARG A 180 5.60 -7.21 -14.34
N THR A 181 5.38 -7.42 -13.05
CA THR A 181 5.54 -6.37 -12.04
C THR A 181 7.01 -6.01 -11.81
N VAL A 182 7.94 -6.97 -11.93
CA VAL A 182 9.39 -6.70 -11.93
C VAL A 182 9.78 -5.78 -13.10
N ILE A 183 9.30 -6.06 -14.31
CA ILE A 183 9.54 -5.17 -15.47
C ILE A 183 8.94 -3.78 -15.22
N ALA A 184 7.76 -3.69 -14.61
CA ALA A 184 7.14 -2.41 -14.29
C ALA A 184 8.00 -1.58 -13.31
N THR A 185 8.58 -2.22 -12.27
CA THR A 185 9.50 -1.52 -11.36
C THR A 185 10.76 -1.07 -12.06
N GLN A 186 11.30 -1.90 -12.96
CA GLN A 186 12.47 -1.55 -13.76
C GLN A 186 12.23 -0.31 -14.63
N MET A 187 11.04 -0.17 -15.24
CA MET A 187 10.68 1.03 -16.02
C MET A 187 10.75 2.31 -15.16
N VAL A 188 10.31 2.28 -13.92
CA VAL A 188 10.36 3.43 -13.01
C VAL A 188 11.81 3.78 -12.69
N LYS A 189 12.65 2.77 -12.38
CA LYS A 189 14.08 2.95 -12.09
C LYS A 189 14.87 3.47 -13.29
N GLU A 190 14.62 2.96 -14.49
CA GLU A 190 15.24 3.44 -15.73
C GLU A 190 14.88 4.89 -16.06
N ALA A 191 13.69 5.34 -15.64
CA ALA A 191 13.30 6.74 -15.73
C ALA A 191 13.95 7.63 -14.63
N GLY A 192 14.78 7.07 -13.74
CA GLY A 192 15.41 7.81 -12.63
C GLY A 192 14.42 8.23 -11.54
N LEU A 193 13.28 7.54 -11.42
CA LEU A 193 12.23 7.87 -10.47
C LEU A 193 12.30 6.94 -9.26
N PRO A 194 12.09 7.47 -8.04
CA PRO A 194 12.04 6.65 -6.83
C PRO A 194 10.88 5.65 -6.87
N PHE A 195 11.18 4.40 -6.54
CA PHE A 195 10.21 3.36 -6.28
C PHE A 195 10.21 3.02 -4.79
N ILE A 196 9.14 3.39 -4.08
CA ILE A 196 9.02 3.24 -2.63
C ILE A 196 7.96 2.19 -2.33
N VAL A 197 8.29 1.21 -1.49
CA VAL A 197 7.34 0.17 -1.07
C VAL A 197 7.04 0.34 0.42
N VAL A 198 5.74 0.41 0.74
CA VAL A 198 5.24 0.46 2.13
C VAL A 198 4.51 -0.85 2.41
N MET A 199 5.09 -1.69 3.26
CA MET A 199 4.57 -3.02 3.55
C MET A 199 3.69 -3.00 4.80
N ALA A 200 2.39 -3.33 4.60
CA ALA A 200 1.43 -3.53 5.68
C ALA A 200 1.20 -5.02 5.96
N ASP A 201 0.48 -5.31 7.04
CA ASP A 201 0.18 -6.67 7.49
C ASP A 201 -0.98 -7.33 6.72
N PRO A 202 -0.77 -8.52 6.14
CA PRO A 202 0.50 -9.16 5.79
C PRO A 202 1.01 -8.77 4.39
N THR A 203 2.31 -8.88 4.14
CA THR A 203 2.87 -8.85 2.79
C THR A 203 3.70 -10.11 2.56
N THR A 204 3.18 -11.06 1.77
CA THR A 204 3.77 -12.41 1.69
C THR A 204 3.78 -12.98 0.27
N GLY A 205 4.44 -14.11 0.11
CA GLY A 205 4.41 -14.96 -1.08
C GLY A 205 4.95 -14.30 -2.34
N GLY A 206 4.22 -14.45 -3.45
CA GLY A 206 4.62 -13.91 -4.76
C GLY A 206 4.72 -12.38 -4.82
N VAL A 207 4.10 -11.65 -3.90
CA VAL A 207 4.23 -10.19 -3.81
C VAL A 207 5.60 -9.81 -3.25
N THR A 208 6.03 -10.40 -2.14
CA THR A 208 7.40 -10.21 -1.62
C THR A 208 8.46 -10.75 -2.56
N ALA A 209 8.23 -11.92 -3.15
CA ALA A 209 9.17 -12.53 -4.08
C ALA A 209 9.26 -11.84 -5.45
N SER A 210 8.59 -10.70 -5.63
CA SER A 210 8.64 -9.92 -6.86
C SER A 210 8.86 -8.42 -6.56
N PHE A 211 7.94 -7.57 -6.95
CA PHE A 211 8.14 -6.11 -6.91
C PHE A 211 8.27 -5.53 -5.49
N ALA A 212 7.65 -6.15 -4.47
CA ALA A 212 7.64 -5.55 -3.13
C ALA A 212 9.02 -5.49 -2.47
N MET A 213 9.96 -6.36 -2.86
CA MET A 213 11.35 -6.33 -2.41
C MET A 213 12.31 -5.70 -3.42
N LEU A 214 11.79 -4.95 -4.39
CA LEU A 214 12.58 -4.23 -5.39
C LEU A 214 12.49 -2.71 -5.24
N GLY A 215 11.94 -2.22 -4.13
CA GLY A 215 11.94 -0.80 -3.80
C GLY A 215 13.34 -0.20 -3.72
N ASP A 216 13.47 1.08 -3.98
CA ASP A 216 14.67 1.84 -3.61
C ASP A 216 14.65 2.14 -2.11
N ILE A 217 13.45 2.23 -1.54
CA ILE A 217 13.19 2.38 -0.10
C ILE A 217 12.09 1.41 0.31
N HIS A 218 12.35 0.64 1.36
CA HIS A 218 11.43 -0.33 1.97
C HIS A 218 10.98 0.17 3.34
N ILE A 219 9.71 0.53 3.45
CA ILE A 219 9.08 0.98 4.70
C ILE A 219 8.09 -0.11 5.13
N ALA A 220 7.96 -0.35 6.41
CA ALA A 220 6.90 -1.20 6.95
C ALA A 220 6.09 -0.50 8.04
N GLU A 221 4.83 -0.91 8.21
CA GLU A 221 4.08 -0.59 9.42
C GLU A 221 4.56 -1.45 10.59
N PRO A 222 4.51 -0.95 11.84
CA PRO A 222 4.90 -1.72 13.01
C PRO A 222 4.22 -3.09 13.08
N ASN A 223 5.00 -4.10 13.44
CA ASN A 223 4.59 -5.49 13.62
C ASN A 223 3.98 -6.15 12.36
N ALA A 224 4.14 -5.57 11.17
CA ALA A 224 3.68 -6.18 9.91
C ALA A 224 4.39 -7.51 9.65
N LEU A 225 3.61 -8.52 9.24
CA LEU A 225 4.14 -9.81 8.81
C LEU A 225 4.61 -9.70 7.36
N ILE A 226 5.91 -9.84 7.13
CA ILE A 226 6.52 -9.72 5.82
C ILE A 226 7.42 -10.94 5.58
N GLY A 227 7.16 -11.69 4.52
CA GLY A 227 7.96 -12.88 4.24
C GLY A 227 7.46 -13.61 2.98
N PHE A 228 8.20 -14.64 2.57
CA PHE A 228 7.79 -15.45 1.42
C PHE A 228 6.83 -16.56 1.87
N ALA A 229 7.30 -17.50 2.66
CA ALA A 229 6.50 -18.60 3.20
C ALA A 229 6.06 -18.28 4.64
N GLY A 230 4.90 -18.79 5.05
CA GLY A 230 4.47 -18.68 6.44
C GLY A 230 5.39 -19.42 7.40
N ALA A 231 5.58 -18.89 8.60
CA ALA A 231 6.46 -19.46 9.65
C ALA A 231 6.25 -20.96 9.86
N ARG A 232 4.98 -21.40 9.95
CA ARG A 232 4.65 -22.82 10.13
C ARG A 232 5.19 -23.71 9.00
N VAL A 233 5.13 -23.25 7.75
CA VAL A 233 5.64 -24.01 6.58
C VAL A 233 7.16 -24.11 6.66
N ILE A 234 7.83 -23.04 7.04
CA ILE A 234 9.29 -23.01 7.20
C ILE A 234 9.71 -23.99 8.30
N GLU A 235 9.12 -23.90 9.49
CA GLU A 235 9.43 -24.79 10.63
C GLU A 235 9.22 -26.25 10.30
N GLN A 236 8.14 -26.57 9.57
CA GLN A 236 7.87 -27.95 9.14
C GLN A 236 8.88 -28.46 8.10
N THR A 237 9.40 -27.55 7.26
CA THR A 237 10.35 -27.90 6.20
C THR A 237 11.76 -28.03 6.74
N VAL A 238 12.21 -27.04 7.53
CA VAL A 238 13.56 -26.98 8.10
C VAL A 238 13.66 -27.83 9.37
N ARG A 239 12.55 -28.11 10.07
CA ARG A 239 12.44 -28.83 11.35
C ARG A 239 13.15 -28.15 12.50
N GLU A 240 13.25 -26.83 12.45
CA GLU A 240 13.80 -25.99 13.50
C GLU A 240 12.78 -24.95 13.95
N LYS A 241 12.90 -24.47 15.19
CA LYS A 241 12.11 -23.37 15.70
C LYS A 241 12.66 -22.06 15.17
N LEU A 242 11.77 -21.21 14.68
CA LEU A 242 12.14 -19.88 14.22
C LEU A 242 12.44 -18.94 15.39
N PRO A 243 13.33 -17.96 15.23
CA PRO A 243 13.58 -16.92 16.22
C PRO A 243 12.29 -16.17 16.59
N GLU A 244 12.25 -15.62 17.79
CA GLU A 244 11.17 -14.73 18.20
C GLU A 244 11.11 -13.50 17.28
N GLY A 245 9.90 -13.08 16.91
CA GLY A 245 9.70 -11.96 16.00
C GLY A 245 10.04 -12.24 14.54
N PHE A 246 10.41 -13.46 14.17
CA PHE A 246 10.75 -13.83 12.79
C PHE A 246 9.68 -13.36 11.79
N GLN A 247 10.12 -12.74 10.69
CA GLN A 247 9.26 -12.12 9.66
C GLN A 247 8.42 -10.92 10.14
N ARG A 248 8.66 -10.38 11.35
CA ARG A 248 8.05 -9.11 11.76
C ARG A 248 8.88 -7.93 11.26
N ALA A 249 8.22 -6.80 11.06
CA ALA A 249 8.84 -5.58 10.53
C ALA A 249 10.10 -5.18 11.32
N GLU A 250 10.04 -5.22 12.66
CA GLU A 250 11.15 -4.86 13.53
C GLU A 250 12.34 -5.81 13.36
N TYR A 251 12.07 -7.11 13.31
CA TYR A 251 13.10 -8.13 13.05
C TYR A 251 13.76 -7.91 11.69
N LEU A 252 12.99 -7.60 10.66
CA LEU A 252 13.51 -7.36 9.31
C LEU A 252 14.31 -6.07 9.21
N LEU A 253 13.94 -5.04 9.98
CA LEU A 253 14.72 -3.81 10.12
C LEU A 253 16.09 -4.07 10.74
N GLU A 254 16.14 -4.82 11.84
CA GLU A 254 17.39 -5.21 12.52
C GLU A 254 18.32 -6.02 11.61
N HIS A 255 17.75 -6.78 10.66
CA HIS A 255 18.51 -7.60 9.70
C HIS A 255 18.77 -6.88 8.36
N GLY A 256 18.49 -5.58 8.25
CA GLY A 256 18.80 -4.77 7.08
C GLY A 256 17.96 -5.07 5.84
N ILE A 257 16.80 -5.71 6.00
CA ILE A 257 15.84 -5.98 4.91
C ILE A 257 14.92 -4.79 4.67
N LEU A 258 14.63 -4.02 5.72
CA LEU A 258 13.85 -2.80 5.68
C LEU A 258 14.73 -1.60 5.99
N ASP A 259 14.39 -0.45 5.42
CA ASP A 259 15.02 0.82 5.73
C ASP A 259 14.37 1.53 6.93
N MET A 260 13.04 1.36 7.08
CA MET A 260 12.29 2.03 8.14
C MET A 260 11.09 1.20 8.59
N VAL A 261 10.76 1.28 9.88
CA VAL A 261 9.46 0.91 10.44
C VAL A 261 8.79 2.19 10.92
N VAL A 262 7.64 2.54 10.33
CA VAL A 262 7.00 3.84 10.51
C VAL A 262 5.55 3.68 10.95
N HIS A 263 5.19 4.33 12.05
CA HIS A 263 3.83 4.39 12.54
C HIS A 263 2.92 5.07 11.51
N ARG A 264 1.70 4.56 11.33
CA ARG A 264 0.76 5.05 10.30
C ARG A 264 0.50 6.55 10.38
N GLY A 265 0.44 7.11 11.58
CA GLY A 265 0.26 8.54 11.79
C GLY A 265 1.42 9.40 11.28
N GLU A 266 2.61 8.82 11.14
CA GLU A 266 3.82 9.50 10.67
C GLU A 266 4.15 9.16 9.20
N MET A 267 3.42 8.21 8.61
CA MET A 267 3.71 7.67 7.29
C MET A 267 3.72 8.75 6.21
N ARG A 268 2.72 9.64 6.19
CA ARG A 268 2.62 10.72 5.21
C ARG A 268 3.81 11.67 5.29
N ALA A 269 4.16 12.14 6.49
CA ALA A 269 5.30 13.03 6.71
C ALA A 269 6.63 12.35 6.34
N SER A 270 6.79 11.07 6.66
CA SER A 270 7.96 10.28 6.29
C SER A 270 8.11 10.14 4.79
N LEU A 271 7.01 9.83 4.08
CA LEU A 271 7.00 9.76 2.61
C LEU A 271 7.34 11.10 1.97
N ALA A 272 6.72 12.20 2.42
CA ALA A 272 7.02 13.56 1.93
C ALA A 272 8.52 13.86 2.07
N ARG A 273 9.09 13.58 3.24
CA ARG A 273 10.52 13.80 3.52
C ARG A 273 11.41 12.95 2.60
N VAL A 274 11.10 11.67 2.41
CA VAL A 274 11.85 10.77 1.52
C VAL A 274 11.79 11.28 0.07
N ILE A 275 10.61 11.67 -0.40
CA ILE A 275 10.44 12.21 -1.75
C ILE A 275 11.26 13.48 -1.94
N SER A 276 11.18 14.42 -0.99
CA SER A 276 11.96 15.66 -1.02
C SER A 276 13.46 15.37 -1.10
N LEU A 277 13.98 14.47 -0.27
CA LEU A 277 15.39 14.11 -0.28
C LEU A 277 15.86 13.47 -1.62
N LEU A 278 14.98 12.74 -2.29
CA LEU A 278 15.33 12.03 -3.53
C LEU A 278 15.07 12.86 -4.79
N ARG A 279 14.14 13.83 -4.74
CA ARG A 279 13.67 14.57 -5.92
C ARG A 279 14.05 16.04 -5.92
N ASP A 280 14.20 16.68 -4.76
CA ASP A 280 14.55 18.09 -4.70
C ASP A 280 16.03 18.25 -5.08
N LYS A 281 16.26 19.01 -6.14
CA LYS A 281 17.62 19.36 -6.55
C LYS A 281 18.22 20.24 -5.44
N ARG A 282 19.27 19.77 -4.76
CA ARG A 282 20.10 20.65 -3.96
C ARG A 282 20.59 21.76 -4.89
N PRO A 283 20.54 23.06 -4.48
CA PRO A 283 21.31 24.09 -5.15
C PRO A 283 22.75 23.56 -5.25
N ALA A 284 23.34 23.59 -6.45
CA ALA A 284 24.76 23.29 -6.57
C ALA A 284 25.48 24.23 -5.60
N GLU A 285 26.17 23.68 -4.59
CA GLU A 285 27.09 24.48 -3.81
C GLU A 285 28.01 25.19 -4.81
N PRO A 286 28.17 26.53 -4.73
CA PRO A 286 29.13 27.21 -5.59
C PRO A 286 30.45 26.47 -5.42
N ALA A 287 31.02 25.96 -6.53
CA ALA A 287 32.34 25.37 -6.50
C ALA A 287 33.25 26.37 -5.77
N GLU A 288 33.79 25.98 -4.61
CA GLU A 288 34.82 26.74 -3.97
C GLU A 288 35.84 27.05 -5.04
N ALA A 289 36.04 28.36 -5.31
CA ALA A 289 37.04 28.77 -6.28
C ALA A 289 38.36 28.14 -5.85
N ALA A 290 38.85 27.21 -6.67
CA ALA A 290 40.13 26.61 -6.43
C ALA A 290 41.14 27.78 -6.26
N GLU A 291 41.71 27.94 -5.07
CA GLU A 291 42.78 28.88 -4.84
C GLU A 291 43.88 28.62 -5.88
N GLU A 292 44.11 29.62 -6.72
CA GLU A 292 45.19 29.59 -7.71
C GLU A 292 46.50 29.33 -6.95
N PRO A 293 47.29 28.32 -7.28
CA PRO A 293 48.52 28.06 -6.55
C PRO A 293 49.44 29.29 -6.68
N ALA A 294 49.85 29.83 -5.54
CA ALA A 294 50.76 30.99 -5.45
C ALA A 294 51.97 30.74 -6.33
N ALA A 295 52.29 31.73 -7.19
CA ALA A 295 53.47 31.68 -8.07
C ALA A 295 54.75 31.51 -7.24
N PRO A 296 55.70 30.68 -7.70
CA PRO A 296 56.97 30.48 -6.97
C PRO A 296 57.77 31.80 -6.91
N PRO A 297 58.47 32.05 -5.78
CA PRO A 297 59.28 33.28 -5.64
C PRO A 297 60.37 33.31 -6.69
N ALA A 298 60.54 34.51 -7.32
CA ALA A 298 61.58 34.74 -8.30
C ALA A 298 62.96 34.50 -7.68
N ALA A 299 63.78 33.66 -8.35
CA ALA A 299 65.17 33.44 -7.99
C ALA A 299 65.96 34.70 -8.22
N ASN A 300 66.48 35.29 -7.15
CA ASN A 300 67.48 36.38 -7.22
C ASN A 300 68.77 35.85 -7.80
N ALA A 301 69.21 36.51 -8.89
CA ALA A 301 70.54 36.33 -9.48
C ALA A 301 71.60 37.13 -8.69
#